data_f9164ffbf4c149873796c498d6f901ee
#
_entry.id   f9164ffbf4c149873796c498d6f901ee
#
_cell.length_a   1.000
_cell.length_b   1.000
_cell.length_c   1.000
_cell.angle_alpha   90.00
_cell.angle_beta   90.00
_cell.angle_gamma   90.00
#
_symmetry.space_group_name_H-M   'P 1'
#
loop_
_entity.id
_entity.type
_entity.pdbx_description
1 polymer ?
#
loop_
_entity_poly.entity_id
_entity_poly.type
_entity_poly.pdbx_seq_one_letter_code
_entity_poly.pdbx_strand_id
1 'polypeptide(L)'
;MEKNYICVLAGIFICLSCSTRDKQSAREQHLDALEKSHVVALSTAKMRTVDDELVLNGTVTCDESLLRKIFVPCTGKVTHLRVEVGDRVSAGQLLAVVHSEEAADYRKGLNEADAEIRLAQRDYRMQSDMHQSGMASDKDVAAARERVLVANAERQRLHEVASINGYGRRSDAVLTSPISGSVIDKRIYNDSYVSDQTNDDPAIEIADLKRVWIIADVYESDIAKVHPHAAVRVTTMAYPDEVFLGRVDKVYSVLDSESKTMKVRVCLDNPRGLLKPGMFASVHVRLSVSGRSLCAVPSSAVIFENGHDYVMVKQNPHEFRRREVKVVHTAGGYSYLAAGLLPDEKVVSKNALLYFNSRENE
;
A
#
# COMPACT_ATOMS: atom_id res chain seq x y z
N MET A 1 -37.74 -93.98 33.63
CA MET A 1 -38.08 -92.58 33.41
C MET A 1 -36.80 -91.81 33.23
N GLU A 2 -36.13 -92.00 32.12
CA GLU A 2 -34.96 -91.24 31.73
C GLU A 2 -34.81 -91.29 30.22
N LYS A 3 -35.35 -90.36 29.48
CA LYS A 3 -35.11 -90.22 28.02
C LYS A 3 -35.78 -89.03 27.40
N ASN A 4 -35.70 -87.86 28.00
CA ASN A 4 -36.29 -86.66 27.31
C ASN A 4 -35.54 -85.33 27.53
N TYR A 5 -34.28 -85.33 28.01
CA TYR A 5 -33.56 -84.05 28.27
C TYR A 5 -32.39 -83.70 27.30
N ILE A 6 -32.12 -84.54 26.29
CA ILE A 6 -30.94 -84.32 25.40
C ILE A 6 -31.28 -83.56 24.13
N CYS A 7 -32.57 -83.36 23.76
CA CYS A 7 -32.94 -82.67 22.52
C CYS A 7 -33.13 -81.13 22.62
N VAL A 8 -33.17 -80.55 23.81
CA VAL A 8 -33.41 -79.14 23.98
C VAL A 8 -32.12 -78.29 23.97
N LEU A 9 -30.96 -78.87 24.22
CA LEU A 9 -29.68 -78.15 24.25
C LEU A 9 -28.99 -77.97 22.89
N ALA A 10 -29.41 -78.71 21.84
CA ALA A 10 -28.84 -78.59 20.49
C ALA A 10 -29.50 -77.48 19.61
N GLY A 11 -30.68 -76.98 20.03
CA GLY A 11 -31.42 -75.97 19.25
C GLY A 11 -31.05 -74.47 19.51
N ILE A 12 -30.28 -74.20 20.57
CA ILE A 12 -29.97 -72.76 20.97
C ILE A 12 -28.64 -72.27 20.39
N PHE A 13 -27.78 -73.19 19.84
CA PHE A 13 -26.48 -72.76 19.33
C PHE A 13 -26.44 -72.36 17.84
N ILE A 14 -27.56 -72.52 17.09
CA ILE A 14 -27.61 -72.23 15.65
C ILE A 14 -28.18 -70.83 15.36
N CYS A 15 -28.80 -70.09 16.31
CA CYS A 15 -29.37 -68.74 16.09
C CYS A 15 -28.44 -67.60 16.36
N LEU A 16 -27.22 -67.78 16.90
CA LEU A 16 -26.29 -66.70 17.18
C LEU A 16 -25.27 -66.42 16.06
N SER A 17 -25.23 -67.24 14.99
CA SER A 17 -24.28 -67.02 13.88
C SER A 17 -24.82 -66.25 12.71
N CYS A 18 -26.10 -65.90 12.67
CA CYS A 18 -26.70 -65.12 11.56
C CYS A 18 -26.70 -63.59 11.78
N SER A 19 -26.52 -63.08 13.00
CA SER A 19 -26.68 -61.66 13.32
C SER A 19 -25.46 -60.77 12.94
N THR A 20 -24.29 -61.35 12.77
CA THR A 20 -23.07 -60.62 12.44
C THR A 20 -22.88 -60.45 10.93
N ARG A 21 -23.35 -61.38 10.11
CA ARG A 21 -23.21 -61.37 8.66
C ARG A 21 -24.16 -60.37 7.98
N ASP A 22 -25.36 -60.18 8.51
CA ASP A 22 -26.36 -59.20 7.97
C ASP A 22 -25.98 -57.76 8.28
N LYS A 23 -25.35 -57.51 9.42
CA LYS A 23 -24.87 -56.17 9.75
C LYS A 23 -23.68 -55.72 8.88
N GLN A 24 -22.85 -56.64 8.47
CA GLN A 24 -21.70 -56.37 7.61
C GLN A 24 -22.12 -56.10 6.16
N SER A 25 -23.08 -56.85 5.62
CA SER A 25 -23.61 -56.65 4.27
C SER A 25 -24.44 -55.37 4.15
N ALA A 26 -25.25 -55.01 5.16
CA ALA A 26 -26.00 -53.76 5.19
C ALA A 26 -25.09 -52.54 5.28
N ARG A 27 -23.95 -52.68 5.95
CA ARG A 27 -22.94 -51.61 6.11
C ARG A 27 -22.15 -51.38 4.82
N GLU A 28 -21.78 -52.47 4.11
CA GLU A 28 -21.13 -52.38 2.79
C GLU A 28 -22.06 -51.75 1.75
N GLN A 29 -23.35 -52.07 1.77
CA GLN A 29 -24.36 -51.49 0.90
C GLN A 29 -24.59 -50.00 1.20
N HIS A 30 -24.48 -49.54 2.45
CA HIS A 30 -24.61 -48.13 2.83
C HIS A 30 -23.37 -47.31 2.40
N LEU A 31 -22.17 -47.86 2.51
CA LEU A 31 -20.93 -47.27 2.03
C LEU A 31 -20.92 -47.15 0.50
N ASP A 32 -21.34 -48.17 -0.21
CA ASP A 32 -21.52 -48.20 -1.67
C ASP A 32 -22.58 -47.18 -2.13
N ALA A 33 -23.65 -47.01 -1.37
CA ALA A 33 -24.69 -46.01 -1.64
C ALA A 33 -24.18 -44.56 -1.47
N LEU A 34 -23.34 -44.33 -0.48
CA LEU A 34 -22.70 -42.99 -0.26
C LEU A 34 -21.67 -42.67 -1.36
N GLU A 35 -20.93 -43.64 -1.86
CA GLU A 35 -20.00 -43.47 -2.96
C GLU A 35 -20.73 -43.26 -4.30
N LYS A 36 -21.81 -43.95 -4.57
CA LYS A 36 -22.66 -43.81 -5.77
C LYS A 36 -23.51 -42.52 -5.79
N SER A 37 -23.81 -41.95 -4.62
CA SER A 37 -24.62 -40.71 -4.52
C SER A 37 -23.89 -39.41 -4.76
N HIS A 38 -22.61 -39.40 -5.19
CA HIS A 38 -21.73 -38.25 -5.29
C HIS A 38 -21.59 -37.39 -4.00
N VAL A 39 -21.92 -37.98 -2.85
CA VAL A 39 -21.81 -37.30 -1.55
C VAL A 39 -20.35 -37.16 -1.12
N VAL A 40 -19.47 -38.02 -1.64
CA VAL A 40 -18.04 -38.05 -1.32
C VAL A 40 -17.20 -37.72 -2.56
N ALA A 41 -16.38 -36.67 -2.47
CA ALA A 41 -15.38 -36.39 -3.49
C ALA A 41 -14.00 -36.89 -3.04
N LEU A 42 -13.25 -37.45 -3.97
CA LEU A 42 -11.86 -37.86 -3.76
C LEU A 42 -10.92 -36.81 -4.33
N SER A 43 -9.83 -36.57 -3.65
CA SER A 43 -8.72 -35.74 -4.14
C SER A 43 -7.43 -36.52 -4.05
N THR A 44 -6.54 -36.31 -5.02
CA THR A 44 -5.23 -36.94 -5.03
C THR A 44 -4.23 -36.06 -4.31
N ALA A 45 -3.48 -36.61 -3.38
CA ALA A 45 -2.37 -35.96 -2.72
C ALA A 45 -1.26 -35.67 -3.74
N LYS A 46 -0.80 -34.43 -3.83
CA LYS A 46 0.21 -34.00 -4.80
C LYS A 46 1.32 -33.23 -4.09
N MET A 47 2.53 -33.41 -4.59
CA MET A 47 3.64 -32.55 -4.20
C MET A 47 3.35 -31.11 -4.68
N ARG A 48 3.34 -30.15 -3.76
CA ARG A 48 3.19 -28.73 -4.05
C ARG A 48 4.27 -27.96 -3.32
N THR A 49 4.79 -26.92 -3.96
CA THR A 49 5.58 -25.90 -3.26
C THR A 49 4.68 -25.18 -2.27
N VAL A 50 5.18 -25.00 -1.07
CA VAL A 50 4.44 -24.23 -0.05
C VAL A 50 4.42 -22.78 -0.51
N ASP A 51 3.27 -22.30 -0.96
CA ASP A 51 3.03 -20.87 -1.19
C ASP A 51 2.65 -20.27 0.17
N ASP A 52 3.64 -19.74 0.85
CA ASP A 52 3.44 -19.01 2.10
C ASP A 52 3.35 -17.52 1.81
N GLU A 53 2.33 -16.89 2.32
CA GLU A 53 2.11 -15.45 2.19
C GLU A 53 2.05 -14.81 3.57
N LEU A 54 2.83 -13.77 3.75
CA LEU A 54 2.73 -12.91 4.92
C LEU A 54 1.79 -11.74 4.59
N VAL A 55 0.75 -11.58 5.37
CA VAL A 55 -0.20 -10.47 5.21
C VAL A 55 0.18 -9.36 6.16
N LEU A 56 0.46 -8.19 5.61
CA LEU A 56 0.82 -6.98 6.35
C LEU A 56 -0.28 -5.94 6.17
N ASN A 57 -0.55 -5.19 7.22
CA ASN A 57 -1.40 -4.02 7.14
C ASN A 57 -0.58 -2.80 6.75
N GLY A 58 -1.10 -1.99 5.86
CA GLY A 58 -0.42 -0.78 5.41
C GLY A 58 -1.39 0.32 5.04
N THR A 59 -0.82 1.50 4.82
CA THR A 59 -1.56 2.69 4.39
C THR A 59 -0.96 3.21 3.09
N VAL A 60 -1.83 3.58 2.14
CA VAL A 60 -1.43 4.24 0.90
C VAL A 60 -0.97 5.65 1.21
N THR A 61 0.22 6.02 0.74
CA THR A 61 0.79 7.36 0.85
C THR A 61 1.20 7.87 -0.53
N CYS A 62 1.39 9.17 -0.67
CA CYS A 62 2.00 9.71 -1.90
C CYS A 62 3.50 9.37 -1.95
N ASP A 63 4.04 9.30 -3.16
CA ASP A 63 5.49 9.26 -3.36
C ASP A 63 6.07 10.62 -2.97
N GLU A 64 6.86 10.67 -1.87
CA GLU A 64 7.44 11.91 -1.36
C GLU A 64 8.35 12.61 -2.38
N SER A 65 8.94 11.88 -3.31
CA SER A 65 9.74 12.47 -4.38
C SER A 65 8.90 13.27 -5.38
N LEU A 66 7.60 12.94 -5.47
CA LEU A 66 6.60 13.58 -6.33
C LEU A 66 5.66 14.50 -5.56
N LEU A 67 5.90 14.70 -4.27
CA LEU A 67 5.19 15.64 -3.41
C LEU A 67 5.84 17.02 -3.47
N ARG A 68 5.04 18.07 -3.55
CA ARG A 68 5.47 19.45 -3.41
C ARG A 68 4.68 20.14 -2.32
N LYS A 69 5.41 20.67 -1.37
CA LYS A 69 4.90 21.46 -0.26
C LYS A 69 5.05 22.93 -0.62
N ILE A 70 3.96 23.64 -0.63
CA ILE A 70 3.91 25.07 -0.98
C ILE A 70 3.70 25.84 0.30
N PHE A 71 4.67 26.68 0.62
CA PHE A 71 4.62 27.57 1.77
C PHE A 71 4.23 28.99 1.31
N VAL A 72 3.64 29.74 2.20
CA VAL A 72 3.37 31.18 1.95
C VAL A 72 4.66 31.95 2.19
N PRO A 73 5.16 32.72 1.21
CA PRO A 73 6.46 33.39 1.31
C PRO A 73 6.43 34.70 2.09
N CYS A 74 5.27 35.14 2.55
CA CYS A 74 5.07 36.42 3.21
C CYS A 74 3.85 36.42 4.14
N THR A 75 3.83 37.33 5.07
CA THR A 75 2.69 37.58 5.94
C THR A 75 1.61 38.39 5.20
N GLY A 76 0.34 37.95 5.30
CA GLY A 76 -0.73 38.68 4.62
C GLY A 76 -2.09 37.97 4.64
N LYS A 77 -3.05 38.59 3.95
CA LYS A 77 -4.42 38.09 3.81
C LYS A 77 -4.59 37.32 2.51
N VAL A 78 -5.10 36.11 2.59
CA VAL A 78 -5.49 35.27 1.42
C VAL A 78 -6.74 35.89 0.79
N THR A 79 -6.63 36.36 -0.46
CA THR A 79 -7.75 37.02 -1.14
C THR A 79 -8.44 36.22 -2.20
N HIS A 80 -7.71 35.31 -2.84
CA HIS A 80 -8.25 34.42 -3.91
C HIS A 80 -7.62 33.03 -3.80
N LEU A 81 -8.35 32.12 -3.19
CA LEU A 81 -8.01 30.70 -3.19
C LEU A 81 -8.88 30.00 -4.25
N ARG A 82 -8.26 29.32 -5.21
CA ARG A 82 -8.91 28.76 -6.41
C ARG A 82 -8.92 27.25 -6.45
N VAL A 83 -8.47 26.59 -5.39
CA VAL A 83 -8.33 25.14 -5.36
C VAL A 83 -8.87 24.56 -4.06
N GLU A 84 -9.40 23.34 -4.18
CA GLU A 84 -9.85 22.52 -3.07
C GLU A 84 -9.08 21.19 -3.03
N VAL A 85 -9.13 20.51 -1.87
CA VAL A 85 -8.54 19.17 -1.72
C VAL A 85 -9.23 18.21 -2.70
N GLY A 86 -8.42 17.48 -3.47
CA GLY A 86 -8.88 16.58 -4.53
C GLY A 86 -8.83 17.17 -5.94
N ASP A 87 -8.70 18.49 -6.08
CA ASP A 87 -8.62 19.13 -7.39
C ASP A 87 -7.34 18.73 -8.14
N ARG A 88 -7.44 18.66 -9.47
CA ARG A 88 -6.27 18.51 -10.35
C ARG A 88 -5.77 19.87 -10.78
N VAL A 89 -4.47 20.05 -10.67
CA VAL A 89 -3.76 21.29 -11.05
C VAL A 89 -2.66 21.01 -12.07
N SER A 90 -2.38 22.00 -12.90
CA SER A 90 -1.27 21.97 -13.86
C SER A 90 -0.10 22.79 -13.32
N ALA A 91 1.13 22.46 -13.76
CA ALA A 91 2.31 23.27 -13.44
C ALA A 91 2.09 24.72 -13.90
N GLY A 92 2.43 25.68 -13.02
CA GLY A 92 2.21 27.11 -13.24
C GLY A 92 0.78 27.61 -12.98
N GLN A 93 -0.18 26.72 -12.66
CA GLN A 93 -1.55 27.12 -12.35
C GLN A 93 -1.60 27.96 -11.07
N LEU A 94 -2.37 29.06 -11.11
CA LEU A 94 -2.63 29.91 -9.94
C LEU A 94 -3.46 29.15 -8.90
N LEU A 95 -2.95 29.05 -7.69
CA LEU A 95 -3.60 28.38 -6.55
C LEU A 95 -4.25 29.40 -5.62
N ALA A 96 -3.47 30.39 -5.19
CA ALA A 96 -3.93 31.43 -4.27
C ALA A 96 -3.19 32.74 -4.50
N VAL A 97 -3.80 33.82 -4.04
CA VAL A 97 -3.21 35.17 -4.00
C VAL A 97 -3.23 35.64 -2.55
N VAL A 98 -2.07 36.12 -2.08
CA VAL A 98 -1.91 36.67 -0.73
C VAL A 98 -1.61 38.15 -0.86
N HIS A 99 -2.44 38.97 -0.28
CA HIS A 99 -2.23 40.41 -0.21
C HIS A 99 -1.34 40.74 1.00
N SER A 100 -0.15 41.27 0.75
CA SER A 100 0.91 41.44 1.75
C SER A 100 1.46 42.87 1.75
N GLU A 101 1.76 43.35 2.96
CA GLU A 101 2.43 44.63 3.17
C GLU A 101 3.87 44.58 2.61
N GLU A 102 4.58 43.46 2.79
CA GLU A 102 5.93 43.26 2.27
C GLU A 102 5.97 43.32 0.74
N ALA A 103 4.97 42.71 0.08
CA ALA A 103 4.84 42.81 -1.38
C ALA A 103 4.52 44.28 -1.84
N ALA A 104 3.80 45.06 -1.02
CA ALA A 104 3.55 46.46 -1.29
C ALA A 104 4.82 47.29 -1.14
N ASP A 105 5.60 47.09 -0.08
CA ASP A 105 6.89 47.76 0.14
C ASP A 105 7.90 47.41 -0.96
N TYR A 106 7.96 46.15 -1.38
CA TYR A 106 8.76 45.73 -2.52
C TYR A 106 8.40 46.53 -3.77
N ARG A 107 7.11 46.66 -4.07
CA ARG A 107 6.65 47.43 -5.23
C ARG A 107 7.00 48.92 -5.14
N LYS A 108 6.91 49.51 -3.95
CA LYS A 108 7.35 50.88 -3.69
C LYS A 108 8.84 51.00 -4.02
N GLY A 109 9.69 50.12 -3.48
CA GLY A 109 11.12 50.12 -3.76
C GLY A 109 11.45 49.95 -5.25
N LEU A 110 10.72 49.12 -5.98
CA LEU A 110 10.89 48.97 -7.43
C LEU A 110 10.56 50.26 -8.19
N ASN A 111 9.47 50.93 -7.81
CA ASN A 111 9.10 52.22 -8.40
C ASN A 111 10.15 53.31 -8.11
N GLU A 112 10.72 53.32 -6.92
CA GLU A 112 11.81 54.24 -6.51
C GLU A 112 13.08 53.97 -7.33
N ALA A 113 13.48 52.66 -7.48
CA ALA A 113 14.63 52.28 -8.29
C ALA A 113 14.45 52.65 -9.77
N ASP A 114 13.26 52.48 -10.33
CA ASP A 114 12.95 52.91 -11.70
C ASP A 114 13.00 54.45 -11.87
N ALA A 115 12.59 55.20 -10.85
CA ALA A 115 12.70 56.64 -10.85
C ALA A 115 14.17 57.10 -10.79
N GLU A 116 14.98 56.47 -9.96
CA GLU A 116 16.41 56.74 -9.82
C GLU A 116 17.17 56.44 -11.13
N ILE A 117 16.84 55.32 -11.81
CA ILE A 117 17.42 55.03 -13.13
C ILE A 117 17.10 56.11 -14.13
N ARG A 118 15.86 56.61 -14.17
CA ARG A 118 15.49 57.70 -15.09
C ARG A 118 16.25 58.98 -14.77
N LEU A 119 16.50 59.32 -13.48
CA LEU A 119 17.26 60.48 -13.04
C LEU A 119 18.74 60.28 -13.43
N ALA A 120 19.37 59.19 -13.07
CA ALA A 120 20.77 58.90 -13.37
C ALA A 120 21.05 58.88 -14.89
N GLN A 121 20.15 58.35 -15.68
CA GLN A 121 20.25 58.37 -17.16
C GLN A 121 20.16 59.78 -17.73
N ARG A 122 19.33 60.67 -17.16
CA ARG A 122 19.22 62.02 -17.57
C ARG A 122 20.50 62.84 -17.22
N ASP A 123 21.02 62.63 -16.00
CA ASP A 123 22.27 63.19 -15.56
C ASP A 123 23.43 62.73 -16.44
N TYR A 124 23.54 61.44 -16.73
CA TYR A 124 24.57 60.99 -17.63
C TYR A 124 24.51 61.58 -19.04
N ARG A 125 23.31 61.70 -19.63
CA ARG A 125 23.17 62.38 -20.94
C ARG A 125 23.60 63.86 -20.87
N MET A 126 23.16 64.58 -19.86
CA MET A 126 23.55 65.96 -19.63
C MET A 126 25.08 66.10 -19.50
N GLN A 127 25.73 65.30 -18.67
CA GLN A 127 27.18 65.32 -18.52
C GLN A 127 27.92 64.98 -19.82
N SER A 128 27.39 63.96 -20.57
CA SER A 128 27.93 63.58 -21.87
C SER A 128 27.86 64.77 -22.92
N ASP A 129 26.72 65.48 -22.99
CA ASP A 129 26.49 66.57 -23.88
C ASP A 129 27.38 67.78 -23.50
N MET A 130 27.53 68.05 -22.20
CA MET A 130 28.43 69.09 -21.67
C MET A 130 29.89 68.77 -21.97
N HIS A 131 30.28 67.49 -21.86
CA HIS A 131 31.63 67.05 -22.19
C HIS A 131 31.97 67.23 -23.67
N GLN A 132 31.04 66.87 -24.57
CA GLN A 132 31.20 67.20 -26.00
C GLN A 132 31.38 68.67 -26.34
N SER A 133 30.81 69.53 -25.50
CA SER A 133 30.95 70.96 -25.60
C SER A 133 32.15 71.54 -24.82
N GLY A 134 32.99 70.64 -24.23
CA GLY A 134 34.17 71.04 -23.46
C GLY A 134 33.87 71.66 -22.06
N MET A 135 32.63 71.48 -21.55
CA MET A 135 32.16 72.11 -20.29
C MET A 135 32.11 71.06 -19.12
N ALA A 136 32.39 69.77 -19.35
CA ALA A 136 32.50 68.76 -18.33
C ALA A 136 33.75 67.90 -18.53
N SER A 137 34.31 67.36 -17.46
CA SER A 137 35.49 66.46 -17.51
C SER A 137 35.13 65.02 -17.76
N ASP A 138 36.09 64.16 -18.21
CA ASP A 138 35.95 62.72 -18.31
C ASP A 138 35.55 62.09 -16.99
N LYS A 139 36.03 62.63 -15.87
CA LYS A 139 35.69 62.25 -14.52
C LYS A 139 34.19 62.38 -14.22
N ASP A 140 33.62 63.53 -14.67
CA ASP A 140 32.19 63.83 -14.42
C ASP A 140 31.30 62.84 -15.22
N VAL A 141 31.64 62.61 -16.47
CA VAL A 141 30.95 61.60 -17.31
C VAL A 141 31.06 60.18 -16.73
N ALA A 142 32.28 59.81 -16.29
CA ALA A 142 32.49 58.52 -15.67
C ALA A 142 31.67 58.35 -14.38
N ALA A 143 31.66 59.35 -13.52
CA ALA A 143 30.86 59.35 -12.28
C ALA A 143 29.36 59.25 -12.57
N ALA A 144 28.84 60.00 -13.58
CA ALA A 144 27.43 59.89 -13.96
C ALA A 144 27.09 58.50 -14.53
N ARG A 145 28.01 57.88 -15.30
CA ARG A 145 27.85 56.53 -15.80
C ARG A 145 27.78 55.49 -14.68
N GLU A 146 28.65 55.61 -13.68
CA GLU A 146 28.63 54.69 -12.50
C GLU A 146 27.31 54.81 -11.76
N ARG A 147 26.70 55.97 -11.60
CA ARG A 147 25.37 56.11 -10.99
C ARG A 147 24.30 55.33 -11.74
N VAL A 148 24.33 55.32 -13.08
CA VAL A 148 23.41 54.52 -13.89
C VAL A 148 23.62 53.02 -13.64
N LEU A 149 24.87 52.58 -13.52
CA LEU A 149 25.17 51.17 -13.22
C LEU A 149 24.67 50.77 -11.84
N VAL A 150 24.92 51.57 -10.80
CA VAL A 150 24.45 51.33 -9.43
C VAL A 150 22.91 51.28 -9.38
N ALA A 151 22.21 52.21 -10.02
CA ALA A 151 20.75 52.23 -10.04
C ALA A 151 20.17 50.99 -10.76
N ASN A 152 20.79 50.52 -11.86
CA ASN A 152 20.39 49.28 -12.53
C ASN A 152 20.64 48.03 -11.67
N ALA A 153 21.76 47.97 -10.94
CA ALA A 153 22.08 46.88 -10.04
C ALA A 153 21.04 46.79 -8.91
N GLU A 154 20.59 47.89 -8.34
CA GLU A 154 19.56 47.91 -7.31
C GLU A 154 18.20 47.39 -7.84
N ARG A 155 17.79 47.84 -9.02
CA ARG A 155 16.59 47.29 -9.66
C ARG A 155 16.69 45.79 -9.89
N GLN A 156 17.85 45.29 -10.35
CA GLN A 156 18.07 43.85 -10.56
C GLN A 156 17.96 43.09 -9.24
N ARG A 157 18.58 43.56 -8.17
CA ARG A 157 18.48 42.97 -6.83
C ARG A 157 17.01 42.83 -6.39
N LEU A 158 16.22 43.88 -6.57
CA LEU A 158 14.79 43.86 -6.25
C LEU A 158 14.04 42.82 -7.10
N HIS A 159 14.33 42.70 -8.40
CA HIS A 159 13.72 41.66 -9.25
C HIS A 159 14.08 40.25 -8.81
N GLU A 160 15.31 40.03 -8.37
CA GLU A 160 15.73 38.72 -7.83
C GLU A 160 14.95 38.36 -6.56
N VAL A 161 14.81 39.28 -5.62
CA VAL A 161 13.98 39.12 -4.41
C VAL A 161 12.53 38.79 -4.77
N ALA A 162 11.97 39.49 -5.77
CA ALA A 162 10.61 39.21 -6.23
C ALA A 162 10.43 37.80 -6.79
N SER A 163 11.41 37.33 -7.58
CA SER A 163 11.37 36.04 -8.18
C SER A 163 11.44 34.91 -7.13
N ILE A 164 12.21 35.14 -6.06
CA ILE A 164 12.33 34.18 -4.93
C ILE A 164 11.00 34.11 -4.14
N ASN A 165 10.40 35.27 -3.85
CA ASN A 165 9.21 35.36 -3.00
C ASN A 165 7.89 35.29 -3.79
N GLY A 166 7.93 35.15 -5.12
CA GLY A 166 6.73 35.09 -5.94
C GLY A 166 5.90 36.38 -5.96
N TYR A 167 6.54 37.55 -5.70
CA TYR A 167 5.84 38.83 -5.72
C TYR A 167 5.39 39.20 -7.12
N GLY A 168 4.08 39.42 -7.26
CA GLY A 168 3.44 39.78 -8.50
C GLY A 168 3.49 41.31 -8.79
N ARG A 169 2.86 41.71 -9.91
CA ARG A 169 2.80 43.13 -10.32
C ARG A 169 1.89 43.98 -9.44
N ARG A 170 1.06 43.42 -8.54
CA ARG A 170 0.00 44.11 -7.79
C ARG A 170 0.15 43.99 -6.28
N SER A 171 1.29 44.23 -5.69
CA SER A 171 1.45 44.13 -4.22
C SER A 171 0.91 42.79 -3.62
N ASP A 172 0.92 41.73 -4.42
CA ASP A 172 0.39 40.45 -4.07
C ASP A 172 1.50 39.41 -4.21
N ALA A 173 1.54 38.44 -3.29
CA ALA A 173 2.28 37.20 -3.47
C ALA A 173 1.38 36.19 -4.15
N VAL A 174 1.87 35.60 -5.23
CA VAL A 174 1.13 34.67 -6.06
C VAL A 174 1.64 33.26 -5.81
N LEU A 175 0.78 32.38 -5.28
CA LEU A 175 1.08 30.97 -5.10
C LEU A 175 0.68 30.22 -6.35
N THR A 176 1.64 29.55 -7.00
CA THR A 176 1.42 28.72 -8.18
C THR A 176 1.86 27.30 -7.95
N SER A 177 1.26 26.35 -8.66
CA SER A 177 1.67 24.96 -8.59
C SER A 177 3.01 24.75 -9.31
N PRO A 178 4.04 24.18 -8.65
CA PRO A 178 5.30 23.86 -9.30
C PRO A 178 5.24 22.62 -10.19
N ILE A 179 4.23 21.76 -10.00
CA ILE A 179 4.03 20.52 -10.74
C ILE A 179 2.58 20.35 -11.19
N SER A 180 2.35 19.45 -12.13
CA SER A 180 1.01 18.96 -12.42
C SER A 180 0.70 17.78 -11.50
N GLY A 181 -0.45 17.82 -10.80
CA GLY A 181 -0.81 16.80 -9.80
C GLY A 181 -2.19 17.04 -9.21
N SER A 182 -2.43 16.45 -8.06
CA SER A 182 -3.64 16.64 -7.26
C SER A 182 -3.32 17.32 -5.95
N VAL A 183 -4.19 18.21 -5.50
CA VAL A 183 -4.12 18.83 -4.17
C VAL A 183 -4.48 17.76 -3.13
N ILE A 184 -3.55 17.42 -2.24
CA ILE A 184 -3.75 16.39 -1.22
C ILE A 184 -4.02 16.97 0.16
N ASP A 185 -3.53 18.17 0.44
CA ASP A 185 -3.83 18.91 1.67
C ASP A 185 -3.87 20.41 1.40
N LYS A 186 -4.67 21.11 2.19
CA LYS A 186 -4.88 22.55 2.11
C LYS A 186 -5.18 23.11 3.49
N ARG A 187 -4.35 24.02 3.98
CA ARG A 187 -4.45 24.63 5.32
C ARG A 187 -4.77 26.11 5.32
N ILE A 188 -4.97 26.71 4.14
CA ILE A 188 -5.34 28.12 3.98
C ILE A 188 -6.77 28.24 3.45
N TYR A 189 -7.42 29.35 3.79
CA TYR A 189 -8.80 29.65 3.41
C TYR A 189 -8.91 31.08 2.87
N ASN A 190 -9.95 31.33 2.08
CA ASN A 190 -10.23 32.73 1.67
C ASN A 190 -10.47 33.58 2.91
N ASP A 191 -9.95 34.80 2.86
CA ASP A 191 -10.03 35.79 3.93
C ASP A 191 -9.25 35.45 5.22
N SER A 192 -8.54 34.29 5.26
CA SER A 192 -7.65 33.99 6.37
C SER A 192 -6.39 34.84 6.33
N TYR A 193 -5.84 35.13 7.50
CA TYR A 193 -4.55 35.79 7.65
C TYR A 193 -3.47 34.69 7.84
N VAL A 194 -2.42 34.74 7.06
CA VAL A 194 -1.28 33.81 7.09
C VAL A 194 -0.02 34.55 7.44
N SER A 195 0.90 33.91 8.14
CA SER A 195 2.19 34.43 8.52
C SER A 195 3.30 33.48 8.16
N ASP A 196 4.40 33.95 7.61
CA ASP A 196 5.62 33.21 7.34
C ASP A 196 6.32 32.71 8.63
N GLN A 197 6.18 33.46 9.73
CA GLN A 197 6.85 33.18 11.00
C GLN A 197 6.17 32.07 11.85
N THR A 198 4.91 31.77 11.58
CA THR A 198 4.11 30.80 12.37
C THR A 198 3.81 29.50 11.62
N ASN A 199 4.17 29.41 10.34
CA ASN A 199 3.82 28.28 9.49
C ASN A 199 5.02 27.36 9.25
N ASP A 200 5.28 26.46 10.22
CA ASP A 200 6.10 25.27 9.97
C ASP A 200 5.40 24.30 9.01
N ASP A 201 4.10 24.47 8.81
CA ASP A 201 3.26 23.61 7.97
C ASP A 201 3.03 24.23 6.57
N PRO A 202 3.04 23.41 5.51
CA PRO A 202 2.76 23.89 4.16
C PRO A 202 1.31 24.37 4.01
N ALA A 203 1.12 25.46 3.27
CA ALA A 203 -0.20 26.01 2.98
C ALA A 203 -1.03 25.10 2.05
N ILE A 204 -0.37 24.48 1.07
CA ILE A 204 -0.96 23.55 0.11
C ILE A 204 0.07 22.46 -0.18
N GLU A 205 -0.41 21.20 -0.22
CA GLU A 205 0.39 20.06 -0.67
C GLU A 205 -0.17 19.52 -2.00
N ILE A 206 0.72 19.33 -2.97
CA ILE A 206 0.36 18.80 -4.30
C ILE A 206 1.24 17.60 -4.59
N ALA A 207 0.61 16.49 -5.02
CA ALA A 207 1.32 15.29 -5.39
C ALA A 207 0.88 14.75 -6.76
N ASP A 208 1.82 14.19 -7.52
CA ASP A 208 1.49 13.36 -8.67
C ASP A 208 1.15 11.94 -8.16
N LEU A 209 -0.12 11.58 -8.29
CA LEU A 209 -0.68 10.31 -7.80
C LEU A 209 -0.62 9.17 -8.83
N LYS A 210 0.11 9.33 -9.95
CA LYS A 210 0.30 8.25 -10.92
C LYS A 210 1.09 7.09 -10.34
N ARG A 211 1.90 7.36 -9.34
CA ARG A 211 2.62 6.39 -8.52
C ARG A 211 2.37 6.70 -7.06
N VAL A 212 2.11 5.64 -6.29
CA VAL A 212 1.86 5.74 -4.86
C VAL A 212 2.74 4.77 -4.10
N TRP A 213 2.97 5.05 -2.85
CA TRP A 213 3.61 4.13 -1.93
C TRP A 213 2.58 3.50 -1.00
N ILE A 214 2.85 2.29 -0.57
CA ILE A 214 2.19 1.71 0.58
C ILE A 214 3.25 1.51 1.65
N ILE A 215 3.02 2.10 2.80
CA ILE A 215 3.83 1.88 3.99
C ILE A 215 3.10 0.83 4.81
N ALA A 216 3.70 -0.36 4.88
CA ALA A 216 3.17 -1.50 5.61
C ALA A 216 4.00 -1.78 6.87
N ASP A 217 3.34 -2.29 7.90
CA ASP A 217 3.96 -2.60 9.19
C ASP A 217 4.28 -4.10 9.28
N VAL A 218 5.55 -4.41 9.57
CA VAL A 218 6.05 -5.78 9.76
C VAL A 218 6.41 -5.96 11.23
N TYR A 219 5.83 -6.95 11.88
CA TYR A 219 6.16 -7.29 13.27
C TYR A 219 7.57 -7.88 13.38
N GLU A 220 8.20 -7.70 14.53
CA GLU A 220 9.57 -8.17 14.80
C GLU A 220 9.77 -9.65 14.46
N SER A 221 8.78 -10.50 14.75
CA SER A 221 8.79 -11.95 14.46
C SER A 221 8.88 -12.30 12.96
N ASP A 222 8.50 -11.37 12.10
CA ASP A 222 8.36 -11.60 10.66
C ASP A 222 9.38 -10.81 9.81
N ILE A 223 10.18 -9.96 10.45
CA ILE A 223 11.19 -9.12 9.77
C ILE A 223 12.12 -9.95 8.89
N ALA A 224 12.61 -11.09 9.40
CA ALA A 224 13.52 -11.97 8.67
C ALA A 224 12.92 -12.61 7.41
N LYS A 225 11.59 -12.57 7.26
CA LYS A 225 10.87 -13.15 6.12
C LYS A 225 10.67 -12.16 4.98
N VAL A 226 10.78 -10.84 5.24
CA VAL A 226 10.52 -9.79 4.26
C VAL A 226 11.84 -9.28 3.69
N HIS A 227 12.02 -9.42 2.39
CA HIS A 227 13.24 -9.01 1.69
C HIS A 227 12.94 -7.92 0.65
N PRO A 228 13.89 -7.03 0.36
CA PRO A 228 13.80 -6.12 -0.78
C PRO A 228 13.51 -6.89 -2.08
N HIS A 229 12.72 -6.29 -2.96
CA HIS A 229 12.29 -6.84 -4.25
C HIS A 229 11.34 -8.05 -4.18
N ALA A 230 10.90 -8.48 -2.99
CA ALA A 230 9.87 -9.50 -2.86
C ALA A 230 8.60 -9.07 -3.63
N ALA A 231 8.00 -10.01 -4.37
CA ALA A 231 6.75 -9.74 -5.06
C ALA A 231 5.61 -9.63 -4.05
N VAL A 232 4.75 -8.64 -4.24
CA VAL A 232 3.59 -8.42 -3.38
C VAL A 232 2.31 -8.28 -4.20
N ARG A 233 1.22 -8.74 -3.62
CA ARG A 233 -0.15 -8.46 -4.05
C ARG A 233 -0.77 -7.52 -3.02
N VAL A 234 -1.44 -6.50 -3.49
CA VAL A 234 -2.08 -5.53 -2.61
C VAL A 234 -3.56 -5.50 -2.90
N THR A 235 -4.36 -5.54 -1.86
CA THR A 235 -5.81 -5.39 -1.91
C THR A 235 -6.23 -4.23 -1.00
N THR A 236 -7.34 -3.58 -1.32
CA THR A 236 -7.89 -2.49 -0.50
C THR A 236 -9.35 -2.76 -0.21
N MET A 237 -9.85 -2.24 0.91
CA MET A 237 -11.26 -2.39 1.26
C MET A 237 -12.19 -1.64 0.28
N ALA A 238 -11.70 -0.57 -0.34
CA ALA A 238 -12.47 0.22 -1.29
C ALA A 238 -12.67 -0.50 -2.64
N TYR A 239 -11.75 -1.39 -3.02
CA TYR A 239 -11.77 -2.14 -4.27
C TYR A 239 -11.42 -3.61 -4.01
N PRO A 240 -12.34 -4.41 -3.42
CA PRO A 240 -12.04 -5.78 -3.00
C PRO A 240 -11.74 -6.74 -4.17
N ASP A 241 -12.29 -6.47 -5.35
CA ASP A 241 -12.11 -7.28 -6.55
C ASP A 241 -10.84 -6.90 -7.36
N GLU A 242 -10.18 -5.79 -6.99
CA GLU A 242 -8.98 -5.31 -7.67
C GLU A 242 -7.72 -5.74 -6.92
N VAL A 243 -6.81 -6.34 -7.65
CA VAL A 243 -5.49 -6.73 -7.13
C VAL A 243 -4.42 -5.87 -7.77
N PHE A 244 -3.69 -5.14 -6.95
CA PHE A 244 -2.55 -4.34 -7.38
C PHE A 244 -1.28 -5.14 -7.18
N LEU A 245 -0.48 -5.27 -8.24
CA LEU A 245 0.79 -6.00 -8.19
C LEU A 245 1.95 -5.03 -8.03
N GLY A 246 2.85 -5.36 -7.12
CA GLY A 246 4.01 -4.53 -6.83
C GLY A 246 5.19 -5.32 -6.30
N ARG A 247 6.17 -4.59 -5.80
CA ARG A 247 7.36 -5.16 -5.14
C ARG A 247 7.70 -4.34 -3.91
N VAL A 248 8.31 -5.02 -2.93
CA VAL A 248 8.96 -4.33 -1.82
C VAL A 248 10.10 -3.49 -2.38
N ASP A 249 10.01 -2.18 -2.22
CA ASP A 249 11.03 -1.25 -2.67
C ASP A 249 12.10 -1.06 -1.58
N LYS A 250 11.67 -0.86 -0.34
CA LYS A 250 12.56 -0.62 0.79
C LYS A 250 12.02 -1.26 2.06
N VAL A 251 12.91 -1.88 2.81
CA VAL A 251 12.71 -2.28 4.20
C VAL A 251 13.47 -1.27 5.05
N TYR A 252 12.78 -0.57 5.95
CA TYR A 252 13.43 0.42 6.81
C TYR A 252 14.23 -0.28 7.90
N SER A 253 15.32 0.32 8.33
CA SER A 253 16.22 -0.28 9.35
C SER A 253 15.94 0.21 10.77
N VAL A 254 14.78 0.86 10.98
CA VAL A 254 14.38 1.42 12.27
C VAL A 254 13.11 0.74 12.72
N LEU A 255 13.15 0.18 13.93
CA LEU A 255 11.99 -0.38 14.61
C LEU A 255 11.26 0.75 15.35
N ASP A 256 9.97 0.86 15.14
CA ASP A 256 9.12 1.74 15.92
C ASP A 256 8.99 1.15 17.33
N SER A 257 9.38 1.93 18.33
CA SER A 257 9.46 1.46 19.73
C SER A 257 8.09 1.29 20.39
N GLU A 258 7.07 1.96 19.88
CA GLU A 258 5.71 1.91 20.39
C GLU A 258 4.93 0.72 19.81
N SER A 259 4.91 0.61 18.49
CA SER A 259 4.18 -0.46 17.78
C SER A 259 4.96 -1.78 17.69
N LYS A 260 6.28 -1.78 17.97
CA LYS A 260 7.18 -2.92 17.76
C LYS A 260 7.15 -3.46 16.32
N THR A 261 6.95 -2.56 15.38
CA THR A 261 6.92 -2.87 13.95
C THR A 261 8.06 -2.17 13.21
N MET A 262 8.45 -2.74 12.11
CA MET A 262 9.35 -2.13 11.14
C MET A 262 8.56 -1.79 9.88
N LYS A 263 8.81 -0.63 9.29
CA LYS A 263 8.09 -0.19 8.11
C LYS A 263 8.69 -0.78 6.83
N VAL A 264 7.81 -1.18 5.93
CA VAL A 264 8.16 -1.67 4.60
C VAL A 264 7.43 -0.82 3.57
N ARG A 265 8.19 -0.32 2.59
CA ARG A 265 7.66 0.47 1.49
C ARG A 265 7.45 -0.41 0.27
N VAL A 266 6.25 -0.35 -0.27
CA VAL A 266 5.86 -0.96 -1.54
C VAL A 266 5.54 0.16 -2.52
N CYS A 267 6.12 0.12 -3.72
CA CYS A 267 5.84 1.07 -4.78
C CYS A 267 4.83 0.47 -5.76
N LEU A 268 3.78 1.23 -6.08
CA LEU A 268 2.71 0.83 -6.99
C LEU A 268 2.43 1.89 -8.04
N ASP A 269 2.26 1.45 -9.28
CA ASP A 269 1.72 2.29 -10.34
C ASP A 269 0.21 2.45 -10.15
N ASN A 270 -0.29 3.68 -10.32
CA ASN A 270 -1.68 4.05 -10.13
C ASN A 270 -2.25 4.82 -11.34
N PRO A 271 -2.20 4.25 -12.55
CA PRO A 271 -2.59 4.96 -13.77
C PRO A 271 -4.07 5.34 -13.80
N ARG A 272 -4.93 4.56 -13.14
CA ARG A 272 -6.37 4.81 -13.03
C ARG A 272 -6.72 5.77 -11.89
N GLY A 273 -5.79 6.13 -11.00
CA GLY A 273 -6.02 6.99 -9.85
C GLY A 273 -6.96 6.39 -8.79
N LEU A 274 -7.07 5.06 -8.73
CA LEU A 274 -7.93 4.36 -7.78
C LEU A 274 -7.37 4.42 -6.36
N LEU A 275 -6.05 4.26 -6.23
CA LEU A 275 -5.38 4.33 -4.94
C LEU A 275 -5.22 5.80 -4.55
N LYS A 276 -5.75 6.15 -3.38
CA LYS A 276 -5.67 7.51 -2.83
C LYS A 276 -4.92 7.48 -1.50
N PRO A 277 -4.10 8.50 -1.21
CA PRO A 277 -3.46 8.65 0.09
C PRO A 277 -4.49 8.55 1.23
N GLY A 278 -4.11 7.88 2.32
CA GLY A 278 -4.98 7.61 3.46
C GLY A 278 -5.81 6.31 3.37
N MET A 279 -5.86 5.63 2.22
CA MET A 279 -6.53 4.34 2.12
C MET A 279 -5.77 3.25 2.87
N PHE A 280 -6.50 2.36 3.57
CA PHE A 280 -5.94 1.14 4.12
C PHE A 280 -5.76 0.08 3.04
N ALA A 281 -4.66 -0.66 3.14
CA ALA A 281 -4.31 -1.72 2.21
C ALA A 281 -3.78 -2.94 2.95
N SER A 282 -4.14 -4.13 2.45
CA SER A 282 -3.53 -5.39 2.86
C SER A 282 -2.48 -5.80 1.85
N VAL A 283 -1.25 -5.94 2.31
CA VAL A 283 -0.08 -6.29 1.49
C VAL A 283 0.26 -7.75 1.72
N HIS A 284 0.02 -8.57 0.72
CA HIS A 284 0.34 -9.99 0.69
C HIS A 284 1.74 -10.17 0.12
N VAL A 285 2.72 -10.38 0.99
CA VAL A 285 4.11 -10.63 0.61
C VAL A 285 4.29 -12.10 0.35
N ARG A 286 4.69 -12.46 -0.87
CA ARG A 286 5.05 -13.86 -1.17
C ARG A 286 6.37 -14.18 -0.50
N LEU A 287 6.32 -15.13 0.43
CA LEU A 287 7.52 -15.61 1.10
C LEU A 287 8.25 -16.58 0.17
N SER A 288 9.54 -16.34 -0.03
CA SER A 288 10.44 -17.30 -0.68
C SER A 288 10.72 -18.42 0.31
N VAL A 289 9.74 -19.28 0.56
CA VAL A 289 10.01 -20.50 1.29
C VAL A 289 10.88 -21.38 0.39
N SER A 290 12.11 -21.56 0.79
CA SER A 290 13.09 -22.38 0.09
C SER A 290 12.47 -23.70 -0.38
N GLY A 291 12.10 -23.77 -1.66
CA GLY A 291 11.80 -24.94 -2.50
C GLY A 291 11.32 -26.26 -1.89
N ARG A 292 10.85 -26.28 -0.66
CA ARG A 292 10.29 -27.48 -0.04
C ARG A 292 8.94 -27.77 -0.68
N SER A 293 8.93 -28.72 -1.58
CA SER A 293 7.69 -29.35 -1.99
C SER A 293 7.24 -30.30 -0.90
N LEU A 294 6.04 -30.09 -0.39
CA LEU A 294 5.38 -30.96 0.57
C LEU A 294 4.17 -31.64 -0.06
N CYS A 295 3.81 -32.80 0.47
CA CYS A 295 2.58 -33.45 0.09
C CYS A 295 1.40 -32.60 0.55
N ALA A 296 0.53 -32.19 -0.37
CA ALA A 296 -0.59 -31.30 -0.09
C ALA A 296 -1.92 -31.96 -0.45
N VAL A 297 -2.90 -31.76 0.42
CA VAL A 297 -4.29 -32.17 0.24
C VAL A 297 -5.21 -30.97 0.44
N PRO A 298 -6.42 -30.95 -0.13
CA PRO A 298 -7.41 -29.91 0.21
C PRO A 298 -7.63 -29.86 1.72
N SER A 299 -7.70 -28.66 2.31
CA SER A 299 -7.89 -28.52 3.76
C SER A 299 -9.18 -29.17 4.26
N SER A 300 -10.19 -29.27 3.40
CA SER A 300 -11.44 -30.02 3.68
C SER A 300 -11.28 -31.52 3.84
N ALA A 301 -10.13 -32.09 3.47
CA ALA A 301 -9.82 -33.51 3.64
C ALA A 301 -9.22 -33.84 5.02
N VAL A 302 -8.72 -32.80 5.72
CA VAL A 302 -8.11 -32.97 7.04
C VAL A 302 -9.17 -32.84 8.12
N ILE A 303 -9.17 -33.79 9.05
CA ILE A 303 -10.06 -33.86 10.19
C ILE A 303 -9.21 -33.71 11.44
N PHE A 304 -9.53 -32.75 12.28
CA PHE A 304 -8.86 -32.52 13.55
C PHE A 304 -9.67 -33.17 14.68
N GLU A 305 -9.07 -34.08 15.40
CA GLU A 305 -9.71 -34.77 16.51
C GLU A 305 -8.70 -35.14 17.61
N ASN A 306 -9.08 -34.93 18.86
CA ASN A 306 -8.27 -35.22 20.04
C ASN A 306 -6.83 -34.71 20.02
N GLY A 307 -6.61 -33.55 19.37
CA GLY A 307 -5.26 -32.96 19.25
C GLY A 307 -4.42 -33.46 18.10
N HIS A 308 -4.97 -34.32 17.22
CA HIS A 308 -4.28 -34.93 16.07
C HIS A 308 -5.04 -34.65 14.77
N ASP A 309 -4.29 -34.56 13.67
CA ASP A 309 -4.84 -34.42 12.33
C ASP A 309 -4.96 -35.77 11.65
N TYR A 310 -6.10 -36.05 11.03
CA TYR A 310 -6.37 -37.27 10.30
C TYR A 310 -6.85 -37.02 8.90
N VAL A 311 -6.61 -37.97 8.00
CA VAL A 311 -7.21 -38.06 6.66
C VAL A 311 -7.81 -39.47 6.43
N MET A 312 -8.83 -39.52 5.59
CA MET A 312 -9.41 -40.79 5.15
C MET A 312 -8.80 -41.15 3.80
N VAL A 313 -7.89 -42.16 3.82
CA VAL A 313 -7.14 -42.62 2.63
C VAL A 313 -7.88 -43.79 2.00
N LYS A 314 -8.09 -43.75 0.67
CA LYS A 314 -8.66 -44.85 -0.10
C LYS A 314 -7.60 -45.92 -0.30
N GLN A 315 -7.81 -47.12 0.27
CA GLN A 315 -6.93 -48.31 0.07
C GLN A 315 -7.39 -49.17 -1.11
N ASN A 316 -8.69 -49.45 -1.16
CA ASN A 316 -9.34 -50.25 -2.19
C ASN A 316 -10.59 -49.57 -2.71
N PRO A 317 -11.26 -50.04 -3.78
CA PRO A 317 -12.47 -49.38 -4.29
C PRO A 317 -13.54 -49.10 -3.24
N HIS A 318 -13.66 -49.93 -2.21
CA HIS A 318 -14.68 -49.82 -1.17
C HIS A 318 -14.12 -49.69 0.26
N GLU A 319 -12.80 -49.47 0.40
CA GLU A 319 -12.16 -49.40 1.71
C GLU A 319 -11.41 -48.05 1.90
N PHE A 320 -11.80 -47.36 2.94
CA PHE A 320 -11.14 -46.12 3.40
C PHE A 320 -10.55 -46.38 4.78
N ARG A 321 -9.31 -45.96 4.98
CA ARG A 321 -8.62 -46.11 6.26
C ARG A 321 -8.30 -44.75 6.84
N ARG A 322 -8.59 -44.57 8.12
CA ARG A 322 -8.13 -43.45 8.93
C ARG A 322 -6.61 -43.50 9.03
N ARG A 323 -5.96 -42.40 8.74
CA ARG A 323 -4.52 -42.25 8.88
C ARG A 323 -4.17 -40.92 9.50
N GLU A 324 -3.34 -40.97 10.55
CA GLU A 324 -2.81 -39.77 11.17
C GLU A 324 -1.79 -39.10 10.23
N VAL A 325 -1.87 -37.78 10.14
CA VAL A 325 -0.97 -36.96 9.32
C VAL A 325 -0.45 -35.82 10.15
N LYS A 326 0.72 -35.30 9.81
CA LYS A 326 1.29 -34.14 10.46
C LYS A 326 1.17 -32.92 9.55
N VAL A 327 0.17 -32.10 9.80
CA VAL A 327 0.00 -30.82 9.11
C VAL A 327 1.05 -29.83 9.64
N VAL A 328 1.82 -29.20 8.76
CA VAL A 328 2.83 -28.19 9.11
C VAL A 328 2.41 -26.81 8.66
N HIS A 329 1.55 -26.71 7.65
CA HIS A 329 1.10 -25.45 7.12
C HIS A 329 -0.22 -25.60 6.38
N THR A 330 -1.04 -24.54 6.38
CA THR A 330 -2.28 -24.50 5.60
C THR A 330 -2.34 -23.15 4.86
N ALA A 331 -2.38 -23.21 3.53
CA ALA A 331 -2.44 -22.03 2.68
C ALA A 331 -3.20 -22.31 1.39
N GLY A 332 -3.89 -21.30 0.86
CA GLY A 332 -4.57 -21.38 -0.44
C GLY A 332 -5.61 -22.50 -0.55
N GLY A 333 -6.26 -22.90 0.57
CA GLY A 333 -7.23 -24.01 0.62
C GLY A 333 -6.61 -25.41 0.63
N TYR A 334 -5.28 -25.52 0.81
CA TYR A 334 -4.54 -26.78 0.93
C TYR A 334 -3.83 -26.87 2.27
N SER A 335 -3.80 -28.09 2.84
CA SER A 335 -2.98 -28.44 4.00
C SER A 335 -1.75 -29.20 3.53
N TYR A 336 -0.58 -28.73 3.95
CA TYR A 336 0.74 -29.25 3.62
C TYR A 336 1.21 -30.19 4.73
N LEU A 337 1.58 -31.41 4.36
CA LEU A 337 1.88 -32.49 5.28
C LEU A 337 3.39 -32.76 5.34
N ALA A 338 3.95 -32.84 6.54
CA ALA A 338 5.33 -33.28 6.75
C ALA A 338 5.45 -34.80 6.72
N ALA A 339 4.40 -35.51 7.14
CA ALA A 339 4.39 -36.98 7.22
C ALA A 339 2.95 -37.53 7.20
N GLY A 340 2.81 -38.83 6.95
CA GLY A 340 1.56 -39.57 7.07
C GLY A 340 0.89 -39.86 5.74
N LEU A 341 1.25 -39.18 4.62
CA LEU A 341 0.66 -39.45 3.31
C LEU A 341 1.74 -39.42 2.23
N LEU A 342 1.60 -40.33 1.26
CA LEU A 342 2.48 -40.37 0.09
C LEU A 342 1.84 -39.59 -1.09
N PRO A 343 2.66 -39.06 -2.02
CA PRO A 343 2.14 -38.54 -3.28
C PRO A 343 1.32 -39.60 -4.02
N ASP A 344 0.29 -39.14 -4.75
CA ASP A 344 -0.66 -39.93 -5.55
C ASP A 344 -1.66 -40.78 -4.76
N GLU A 345 -1.59 -40.81 -3.43
CA GLU A 345 -2.65 -41.43 -2.62
C GLU A 345 -3.95 -40.59 -2.72
N LYS A 346 -5.08 -41.26 -2.76
CA LYS A 346 -6.41 -40.66 -2.84
C LYS A 346 -7.01 -40.49 -1.45
N VAL A 347 -7.44 -39.27 -1.14
CA VAL A 347 -8.10 -38.95 0.13
C VAL A 347 -9.51 -38.41 -0.10
N VAL A 348 -10.39 -38.62 0.87
CA VAL A 348 -11.73 -38.02 0.86
C VAL A 348 -11.61 -36.53 1.11
N SER A 349 -12.10 -35.72 0.16
CA SER A 349 -12.00 -34.24 0.22
C SER A 349 -13.33 -33.56 0.51
N LYS A 350 -14.45 -34.24 0.35
CA LYS A 350 -15.77 -33.71 0.67
C LYS A 350 -16.50 -34.65 1.62
N ASN A 351 -17.10 -34.10 2.68
CA ASN A 351 -17.77 -34.85 3.73
C ASN A 351 -16.87 -35.87 4.45
N ALA A 352 -15.58 -35.59 4.55
CA ALA A 352 -14.59 -36.47 5.20
C ALA A 352 -14.99 -36.81 6.64
N LEU A 353 -15.58 -35.90 7.39
CA LEU A 353 -16.03 -36.08 8.75
C LEU A 353 -17.18 -37.11 8.86
N LEU A 354 -18.07 -37.18 7.89
CA LEU A 354 -19.15 -38.20 7.88
C LEU A 354 -18.58 -39.60 7.74
N TYR A 355 -17.57 -39.77 6.89
CA TYR A 355 -16.87 -41.02 6.74
C TYR A 355 -16.04 -41.41 7.97
N PHE A 356 -15.45 -40.41 8.59
CA PHE A 356 -14.66 -40.61 9.80
C PHE A 356 -15.52 -41.16 10.95
N ASN A 357 -16.65 -40.48 11.25
CA ASN A 357 -17.56 -40.87 12.34
C ASN A 357 -18.26 -42.19 12.09
N SER A 358 -18.43 -42.63 10.84
CA SER A 358 -19.06 -43.93 10.53
C SER A 358 -18.19 -45.16 10.94
N ARG A 359 -16.89 -44.92 11.22
CA ARG A 359 -15.93 -45.97 11.63
C ARG A 359 -15.48 -45.91 13.10
N GLU A 360 -15.88 -44.88 13.84
CA GLU A 360 -15.55 -44.78 15.27
C GLU A 360 -16.30 -45.72 16.17
N ASN A 361 -17.24 -46.51 15.63
CA ASN A 361 -18.03 -47.50 16.33
C ASN A 361 -17.52 -48.97 16.11
N GLU A 362 -16.27 -49.12 15.73
CA GLU A 362 -15.50 -50.37 15.80
C GLU A 362 -14.46 -50.27 16.90
#